data_b05c816ee66e6f637c0dc66969f9f799
#
_entry.id   b05c816ee66e6f637c0dc66969f9f799
#
_cell.length_a   1.000
_cell.length_b   1.000
_cell.length_c   1.000
_cell.angle_alpha   90.00
_cell.angle_beta   90.00
_cell.angle_gamma   90.00
#
_symmetry.space_group_name_H-M   'P 1'
#
loop_
_entity.id
_entity.type
_entity.pdbx_description
1 polymer ?
#
loop_
_entity_poly.entity_id
_entity_poly.type
_entity_poly.pdbx_seq_one_letter_code
_entity_poly.pdbx_strand_id
1 'polypeptide(L)'
;MPDKTPFHRAMDELDALHAADPRRVEHEGASLPHELWHAGRMSAWLKRVVEAPGELVQLAVRSQHLQRWELPRSAYPEGRVGYLTWRRDQGKRAGETTARVMQAAGYSASDAAAVASMIRKQGLDRDPGAQAVEDCACLVFLESYFADFSKQVEHDHLIRIVQKTWGKMSPRARELALELSMSEEARAVVEEALSSG
;
A
#
# COMPACT_ATOMS: atom_id res chain seq x y z
N MET A 1 8.05 19.71 -26.67
CA MET A 1 7.16 18.78 -25.93
C MET A 1 6.32 19.64 -25.00
N PRO A 2 5.02 19.41 -24.82
CA PRO A 2 4.26 20.17 -23.82
C PRO A 2 4.90 19.97 -22.46
N ASP A 3 5.00 21.05 -21.67
CA ASP A 3 5.55 20.98 -20.32
C ASP A 3 4.71 19.99 -19.47
N LYS A 4 5.40 19.04 -18.82
CA LYS A 4 4.73 18.09 -17.91
C LYS A 4 4.04 18.85 -16.79
N THR A 5 2.83 18.45 -16.45
CA THR A 5 2.13 19.00 -15.28
C THR A 5 2.87 18.64 -13.98
N PRO A 6 2.62 19.35 -12.85
CA PRO A 6 3.14 18.97 -11.54
C PRO A 6 2.89 17.49 -11.21
N PHE A 7 1.70 16.97 -11.52
CA PHE A 7 1.35 15.58 -11.32
C PHE A 7 2.27 14.62 -12.08
N HIS A 8 2.48 14.85 -13.37
CA HIS A 8 3.34 14.00 -14.17
C HIS A 8 4.80 14.03 -13.70
N ARG A 9 5.31 15.22 -13.31
CA ARG A 9 6.67 15.33 -12.76
C ARG A 9 6.83 14.56 -11.45
N ALA A 10 5.84 14.68 -10.54
CA ALA A 10 5.85 13.96 -9.28
C ALA A 10 5.78 12.43 -9.49
N MET A 11 4.88 11.96 -10.36
CA MET A 11 4.74 10.53 -10.67
C MET A 11 6.00 9.94 -11.29
N ASP A 12 6.64 10.64 -12.25
CA ASP A 12 7.89 10.19 -12.87
C ASP A 12 9.02 10.05 -11.85
N GLU A 13 9.15 11.01 -10.94
CA GLU A 13 10.17 10.96 -9.88
C GLU A 13 9.90 9.84 -8.86
N LEU A 14 8.64 9.65 -8.46
CA LEU A 14 8.26 8.54 -7.59
C LEU A 14 8.55 7.18 -8.25
N ASP A 15 8.27 7.06 -9.53
CA ASP A 15 8.57 5.84 -10.29
C ASP A 15 10.07 5.59 -10.41
N ALA A 16 10.88 6.64 -10.63
CA ALA A 16 12.32 6.52 -10.63
C ALA A 16 12.87 6.08 -9.27
N LEU A 17 12.32 6.61 -8.16
CA LEU A 17 12.68 6.17 -6.81
C LEU A 17 12.29 4.71 -6.56
N HIS A 18 11.10 4.26 -6.98
CA HIS A 18 10.68 2.86 -6.88
C HIS A 18 11.55 1.93 -7.76
N ALA A 19 11.94 2.39 -8.94
CA ALA A 19 12.78 1.62 -9.86
C ALA A 19 14.18 1.34 -9.32
N ALA A 20 14.64 2.11 -8.34
CA ALA A 20 15.92 1.92 -7.66
C ALA A 20 15.92 0.73 -6.67
N ASP A 21 14.78 0.06 -6.43
CA ASP A 21 14.71 -1.13 -5.56
C ASP A 21 15.59 -2.26 -6.14
N PRO A 22 16.61 -2.74 -5.40
CA PRO A 22 17.47 -3.82 -5.85
C PRO A 22 16.76 -5.18 -5.86
N ARG A 23 15.65 -5.32 -5.13
CA ARG A 23 14.87 -6.55 -5.08
C ARG A 23 14.04 -6.68 -6.36
N ARG A 24 13.91 -7.91 -6.85
CA ARG A 24 13.20 -8.19 -8.09
C ARG A 24 11.99 -9.09 -7.84
N VAL A 25 10.99 -8.94 -8.67
CA VAL A 25 9.83 -9.84 -8.76
C VAL A 25 9.64 -10.24 -10.22
N GLU A 26 9.39 -11.53 -10.44
CA GLU A 26 9.01 -12.03 -11.76
C GLU A 26 7.50 -11.90 -11.93
N HIS A 27 7.09 -11.18 -12.97
CA HIS A 27 5.69 -10.94 -13.27
C HIS A 27 5.48 -10.92 -14.79
N GLU A 28 4.59 -11.77 -15.28
CA GLU A 28 4.26 -11.91 -16.71
C GLU A 28 5.50 -12.07 -17.62
N GLY A 29 6.50 -12.79 -17.15
CA GLY A 29 7.74 -13.04 -17.89
C GLY A 29 8.75 -11.88 -17.87
N ALA A 30 8.50 -10.83 -17.11
CA ALA A 30 9.41 -9.72 -16.92
C ALA A 30 9.92 -9.64 -15.46
N SER A 31 11.22 -9.34 -15.32
CA SER A 31 11.83 -9.07 -14.01
C SER A 31 11.73 -7.58 -13.69
N LEU A 32 10.93 -7.23 -12.68
CA LEU A 32 10.64 -5.84 -12.31
C LEU A 32 11.22 -5.50 -10.93
N PRO A 33 11.61 -4.22 -10.67
CA PRO A 33 11.87 -3.76 -9.31
C PRO A 33 10.63 -3.98 -8.43
N HIS A 34 10.82 -4.63 -7.27
CA HIS A 34 9.70 -5.09 -6.44
C HIS A 34 8.77 -3.94 -6.02
N GLU A 35 9.32 -2.82 -5.54
CA GLU A 35 8.45 -1.70 -5.11
C GLU A 35 7.81 -0.96 -6.28
N LEU A 36 8.42 -0.92 -7.47
CA LEU A 36 7.77 -0.37 -8.66
C LEU A 36 6.56 -1.22 -9.07
N TRP A 37 6.72 -2.54 -9.06
CA TRP A 37 5.62 -3.48 -9.31
C TRP A 37 4.52 -3.32 -8.25
N HIS A 38 4.87 -3.28 -6.96
CA HIS A 38 3.92 -3.09 -5.86
C HIS A 38 3.14 -1.77 -6.01
N ALA A 39 3.83 -0.66 -6.29
CA ALA A 39 3.20 0.64 -6.53
C ALA A 39 2.26 0.61 -7.76
N GLY A 40 2.61 -0.15 -8.79
CA GLY A 40 1.73 -0.43 -9.94
C GLY A 40 0.45 -1.14 -9.53
N ARG A 41 0.54 -2.20 -8.70
CA ARG A 41 -0.64 -2.92 -8.15
C ARG A 41 -1.51 -2.01 -7.30
N MET A 42 -0.91 -1.22 -6.41
CA MET A 42 -1.62 -0.22 -5.60
C MET A 42 -2.43 0.75 -6.47
N SER A 43 -1.81 1.30 -7.52
CA SER A 43 -2.47 2.23 -8.45
C SER A 43 -3.57 1.57 -9.29
N ALA A 44 -3.42 0.29 -9.64
CA ALA A 44 -4.46 -0.48 -10.34
C ALA A 44 -5.70 -0.68 -9.45
N TRP A 45 -5.49 -1.03 -8.17
CA TRP A 45 -6.59 -1.16 -7.22
C TRP A 45 -7.30 0.15 -6.93
N LEU A 46 -6.57 1.27 -6.87
CA LEU A 46 -7.19 2.58 -6.64
C LEU A 46 -8.29 2.88 -7.66
N LYS A 47 -8.08 2.56 -8.94
CA LYS A 47 -9.08 2.76 -10.01
C LYS A 47 -10.36 1.93 -9.83
N ARG A 48 -10.32 0.86 -9.03
CA ARG A 48 -11.47 0.01 -8.71
C ARG A 48 -12.15 0.42 -7.40
N VAL A 49 -11.37 0.93 -6.45
CA VAL A 49 -11.85 1.38 -5.13
C VAL A 49 -12.51 2.75 -5.21
N VAL A 50 -11.93 3.67 -6.00
CA VAL A 50 -12.40 5.06 -6.14
C VAL A 50 -12.70 5.35 -7.60
N GLU A 51 -13.92 5.82 -7.91
CA GLU A 51 -14.37 6.02 -9.29
C GLU A 51 -13.54 7.09 -10.04
N ALA A 52 -13.21 8.19 -9.42
CA ALA A 52 -12.42 9.27 -10.02
C ALA A 52 -11.42 9.83 -8.99
N PRO A 53 -10.32 9.10 -8.71
CA PRO A 53 -9.40 9.55 -7.67
C PRO A 53 -8.68 10.83 -8.08
N GLY A 54 -8.70 11.83 -7.21
CA GLY A 54 -7.93 13.07 -7.39
C GLY A 54 -6.42 12.83 -7.36
N GLU A 55 -5.64 13.76 -7.89
CA GLU A 55 -4.18 13.66 -7.99
C GLU A 55 -3.51 13.35 -6.65
N LEU A 56 -3.93 13.99 -5.56
CA LEU A 56 -3.34 13.80 -4.23
C LEU A 56 -3.50 12.36 -3.73
N VAL A 57 -4.67 11.75 -3.94
CA VAL A 57 -4.91 10.35 -3.56
C VAL A 57 -4.09 9.40 -4.44
N GLN A 58 -3.97 9.69 -5.74
CA GLN A 58 -3.14 8.91 -6.65
C GLN A 58 -1.67 8.94 -6.22
N LEU A 59 -1.13 10.10 -5.85
CA LEU A 59 0.23 10.26 -5.35
C LEU A 59 0.42 9.53 -4.01
N ALA A 60 -0.54 9.61 -3.09
CA ALA A 60 -0.48 8.91 -1.81
C ALA A 60 -0.44 7.39 -1.97
N VAL A 61 -1.31 6.84 -2.81
CA VAL A 61 -1.39 5.40 -3.09
C VAL A 61 -0.12 4.91 -3.79
N ARG A 62 0.39 5.67 -4.77
CA ARG A 62 1.64 5.34 -5.47
C ARG A 62 2.84 5.26 -4.52
N SER A 63 2.88 6.11 -3.49
CA SER A 63 4.03 6.30 -2.61
C SER A 63 3.99 5.46 -1.33
N GLN A 64 2.95 4.66 -1.07
CA GLN A 64 2.70 4.02 0.23
C GLN A 64 3.88 3.16 0.73
N HIS A 65 4.66 2.54 -0.15
CA HIS A 65 5.86 1.76 0.17
C HIS A 65 7.16 2.38 -0.37
N LEU A 66 7.18 3.70 -0.61
CA LEU A 66 8.32 4.37 -1.22
C LEU A 66 9.63 4.10 -0.46
N GLN A 67 10.60 3.53 -1.18
CA GLN A 67 11.93 3.17 -0.66
C GLN A 67 11.88 2.27 0.60
N ARG A 68 10.89 1.39 0.72
CA ARG A 68 10.68 0.54 1.89
C ARG A 68 11.88 -0.37 2.19
N TRP A 69 12.62 -0.79 1.17
CA TRP A 69 13.80 -1.67 1.32
C TRP A 69 14.97 -1.02 2.08
N GLU A 70 15.07 0.32 2.09
CA GLU A 70 16.15 1.03 2.78
C GLU A 70 16.03 0.97 4.31
N LEU A 71 14.86 0.61 4.83
CA LEU A 71 14.61 0.45 6.25
C LEU A 71 14.05 -0.96 6.52
N PRO A 72 14.91 -2.00 6.56
CA PRO A 72 14.47 -3.38 6.69
C PRO A 72 13.88 -3.67 8.06
N ARG A 73 12.95 -4.63 8.13
CA ARG A 73 12.31 -5.05 9.38
C ARG A 73 13.34 -5.53 10.42
N SER A 74 14.43 -6.15 9.97
CA SER A 74 15.52 -6.64 10.81
C SER A 74 16.30 -5.55 11.56
N ALA A 75 16.16 -4.28 11.17
CA ALA A 75 16.73 -3.15 11.90
C ALA A 75 15.96 -2.79 13.19
N TYR A 76 14.86 -3.48 13.47
CA TYR A 76 13.99 -3.23 14.64
C TYR A 76 13.85 -4.49 15.50
N PRO A 77 13.63 -4.33 16.83
CA PRO A 77 13.42 -5.45 17.73
C PRO A 77 12.29 -6.39 17.26
N GLU A 78 12.39 -7.65 17.59
CA GLU A 78 11.32 -8.62 17.35
C GLU A 78 10.05 -8.27 18.14
N GLY A 79 8.95 -8.93 17.80
CA GLY A 79 7.67 -8.77 18.46
C GLY A 79 6.87 -7.54 18.01
N ARG A 80 5.71 -7.38 18.66
CA ARG A 80 4.68 -6.40 18.26
C ARG A 80 5.15 -4.95 18.33
N VAL A 81 5.86 -4.59 19.40
CA VAL A 81 6.32 -3.19 19.58
C VAL A 81 7.28 -2.78 18.47
N GLY A 82 8.30 -3.61 18.20
CA GLY A 82 9.25 -3.34 17.12
C GLY A 82 8.58 -3.31 15.75
N TYR A 83 7.60 -4.19 15.50
CA TYR A 83 6.83 -4.19 14.26
C TYR A 83 6.01 -2.89 14.07
N LEU A 84 5.32 -2.43 15.11
CA LEU A 84 4.53 -1.19 15.03
C LEU A 84 5.41 0.04 14.87
N THR A 85 6.56 0.08 15.55
CA THR A 85 7.54 1.15 15.40
C THR A 85 8.09 1.19 13.98
N TRP A 86 8.52 0.05 13.45
CA TRP A 86 8.98 -0.06 12.07
C TRP A 86 7.92 0.41 11.06
N ARG A 87 6.66 -0.02 11.19
CA ARG A 87 5.58 0.43 10.31
C ARG A 87 5.34 1.93 10.35
N ARG A 88 5.39 2.52 11.56
CA ARG A 88 5.25 3.97 11.73
C ARG A 88 6.39 4.72 11.05
N ASP A 89 7.61 4.25 11.24
CA ASP A 89 8.80 4.91 10.70
C ASP A 89 8.89 4.76 9.18
N GLN A 90 8.43 3.63 8.63
CA GLN A 90 8.23 3.46 7.17
C GLN A 90 7.24 4.48 6.61
N GLY A 91 6.06 4.61 7.24
CA GLY A 91 5.06 5.58 6.79
C GLY A 91 5.54 7.04 6.92
N LYS A 92 6.29 7.36 7.97
CA LYS A 92 6.89 8.68 8.16
C LYS A 92 7.89 8.97 7.04
N ARG A 93 8.83 8.06 6.77
CA ARG A 93 9.83 8.20 5.71
C ARG A 93 9.22 8.38 4.34
N ALA A 94 8.31 7.48 3.97
CA ALA A 94 7.61 7.54 2.69
C ALA A 94 6.86 8.88 2.54
N GLY A 95 6.14 9.33 3.57
CA GLY A 95 5.42 10.59 3.56
C GLY A 95 6.33 11.81 3.41
N GLU A 96 7.46 11.86 4.12
CA GLU A 96 8.44 12.96 4.04
C GLU A 96 9.13 13.01 2.68
N THR A 97 9.49 11.86 2.11
CA THR A 97 10.11 11.79 0.78
C THR A 97 9.12 12.20 -0.30
N THR A 98 7.87 11.70 -0.23
CA THR A 98 6.81 12.10 -1.17
C THR A 98 6.52 13.60 -1.10
N ALA A 99 6.45 14.18 0.10
CA ALA A 99 6.24 15.63 0.26
C ALA A 99 7.34 16.45 -0.41
N ARG A 100 8.61 16.05 -0.30
CA ARG A 100 9.73 16.71 -1.00
C ARG A 100 9.62 16.60 -2.51
N VAL A 101 9.28 15.43 -3.02
CA VAL A 101 9.07 15.20 -4.47
C VAL A 101 7.94 16.09 -4.99
N MET A 102 6.80 16.13 -4.27
CA MET A 102 5.65 16.95 -4.65
C MET A 102 5.99 18.45 -4.69
N GLN A 103 6.68 18.96 -3.65
CA GLN A 103 7.09 20.37 -3.61
C GLN A 103 8.04 20.72 -4.75
N ALA A 104 9.02 19.85 -5.04
CA ALA A 104 9.92 20.01 -6.17
C ALA A 104 9.18 19.98 -7.53
N ALA A 105 8.08 19.22 -7.61
CA ALA A 105 7.21 19.16 -8.79
C ALA A 105 6.26 20.37 -8.92
N GLY A 106 6.15 21.23 -7.88
CA GLY A 106 5.35 22.46 -7.92
C GLY A 106 4.03 22.40 -7.15
N TYR A 107 3.80 21.38 -6.31
CA TYR A 107 2.67 21.35 -5.38
C TYR A 107 2.89 22.26 -4.18
N SER A 108 1.80 22.72 -3.58
CA SER A 108 1.84 23.49 -2.34
C SER A 108 2.33 22.66 -1.15
N ALA A 109 2.86 23.33 -0.12
CA ALA A 109 3.23 22.65 1.12
C ALA A 109 2.03 21.99 1.82
N SER A 110 0.83 22.57 1.69
CA SER A 110 -0.42 22.01 2.23
C SER A 110 -0.82 20.72 1.53
N ASP A 111 -0.76 20.67 0.20
CA ASP A 111 -1.06 19.46 -0.59
C ASP A 111 -0.05 18.34 -0.27
N ALA A 112 1.23 18.68 -0.21
CA ALA A 112 2.29 17.74 0.15
C ALA A 112 2.11 17.18 1.57
N ALA A 113 1.69 18.02 2.53
CA ALA A 113 1.40 17.59 3.89
C ALA A 113 0.16 16.68 3.96
N ALA A 114 -0.89 16.98 3.18
CA ALA A 114 -2.09 16.15 3.08
C ALA A 114 -1.74 14.75 2.55
N VAL A 115 -0.96 14.65 1.48
CA VAL A 115 -0.50 13.36 0.93
C VAL A 115 0.35 12.60 1.93
N ALA A 116 1.28 13.26 2.63
CA ALA A 116 2.08 12.63 3.67
C ALA A 116 1.22 12.09 4.83
N SER A 117 0.11 12.77 5.18
CA SER A 117 -0.87 12.30 6.17
C SER A 117 -1.60 11.04 5.70
N MET A 118 -2.06 11.00 4.45
CA MET A 118 -2.70 9.82 3.83
C MET A 118 -1.76 8.61 3.82
N ILE A 119 -0.49 8.78 3.45
CA ILE A 119 0.53 7.71 3.45
C ILE A 119 0.71 7.13 4.86
N ARG A 120 0.70 7.96 5.89
CA ARG A 120 0.76 7.55 7.30
C ARG A 120 -0.56 6.98 7.82
N LYS A 121 -1.63 7.02 7.01
CA LYS A 121 -2.98 6.55 7.35
C LYS A 121 -3.52 7.25 8.60
N GLN A 122 -3.24 8.54 8.73
CA GLN A 122 -3.74 9.36 9.84
C GLN A 122 -5.21 9.72 9.58
N GLY A 123 -6.05 9.56 10.59
CA GLY A 123 -7.48 9.83 10.46
C GLY A 123 -8.21 8.85 9.53
N LEU A 124 -7.86 7.57 9.57
CA LEU A 124 -8.41 6.51 8.71
C LEU A 124 -9.95 6.49 8.71
N ASP A 125 -10.57 6.83 9.83
CA ASP A 125 -12.03 6.91 10.03
C ASP A 125 -12.67 8.19 9.48
N ARG A 126 -11.88 9.19 9.07
CA ARG A 126 -12.35 10.54 8.70
C ARG A 126 -11.80 11.05 7.37
N ASP A 127 -10.70 10.50 6.90
CA ASP A 127 -10.04 10.91 5.65
C ASP A 127 -10.24 9.83 4.57
N PRO A 128 -11.11 10.09 3.56
CA PRO A 128 -11.33 9.16 2.46
C PRO A 128 -10.06 8.80 1.68
N GLY A 129 -9.09 9.71 1.60
CA GLY A 129 -7.80 9.45 0.96
C GLY A 129 -6.95 8.47 1.76
N ALA A 130 -6.88 8.62 3.09
CA ALA A 130 -6.23 7.66 3.97
C ALA A 130 -6.91 6.28 3.92
N GLN A 131 -8.26 6.26 3.83
CA GLN A 131 -9.03 5.03 3.64
C GLN A 131 -8.70 4.36 2.30
N ALA A 132 -8.62 5.10 1.21
CA ALA A 132 -8.26 4.57 -0.10
C ALA A 132 -6.84 3.94 -0.10
N VAL A 133 -5.87 4.57 0.59
CA VAL A 133 -4.52 3.99 0.77
C VAL A 133 -4.56 2.69 1.56
N GLU A 134 -5.36 2.60 2.64
CA GLU A 134 -5.51 1.35 3.41
C GLU A 134 -6.20 0.27 2.58
N ASP A 135 -7.28 0.60 1.89
CA ASP A 135 -8.03 -0.34 1.05
C ASP A 135 -7.15 -0.95 -0.04
N CYS A 136 -6.42 -0.12 -0.78
CA CYS A 136 -5.48 -0.59 -1.81
C CYS A 136 -4.40 -1.49 -1.20
N ALA A 137 -3.84 -1.13 -0.04
CA ALA A 137 -2.83 -1.95 0.63
C ALA A 137 -3.38 -3.30 1.09
N CYS A 138 -4.62 -3.35 1.61
CA CYS A 138 -5.28 -4.59 1.99
C CYS A 138 -5.56 -5.49 0.77
N LEU A 139 -6.04 -4.91 -0.33
CA LEU A 139 -6.32 -5.64 -1.57
C LEU A 139 -5.05 -6.21 -2.20
N VAL A 140 -3.98 -5.42 -2.27
CA VAL A 140 -2.67 -5.92 -2.77
C VAL A 140 -2.12 -7.02 -1.85
N PHE A 141 -2.27 -6.90 -0.53
CA PHE A 141 -1.88 -7.95 0.40
C PHE A 141 -2.64 -9.26 0.14
N LEU A 142 -3.96 -9.20 0.04
CA LEU A 142 -4.80 -10.38 -0.20
C LEU A 142 -4.55 -11.01 -1.57
N GLU A 143 -4.35 -10.18 -2.61
CA GLU A 143 -4.12 -10.63 -3.98
C GLU A 143 -2.74 -11.25 -4.18
N SER A 144 -1.69 -10.61 -3.65
CA SER A 144 -0.31 -10.85 -4.10
C SER A 144 0.59 -11.47 -3.06
N TYR A 145 0.25 -11.37 -1.77
CA TYR A 145 1.13 -11.83 -0.69
C TYR A 145 0.48 -12.86 0.23
N PHE A 146 -0.84 -12.91 0.28
CA PHE A 146 -1.56 -13.70 1.28
C PHE A 146 -1.30 -15.21 1.15
N ALA A 147 -1.26 -15.74 -0.06
CA ALA A 147 -1.05 -17.17 -0.30
C ALA A 147 0.31 -17.67 0.22
N ASP A 148 1.37 -16.88 0.07
CA ASP A 148 2.69 -17.25 0.60
C ASP A 148 2.83 -16.94 2.09
N PHE A 149 2.21 -15.85 2.54
CA PHE A 149 2.16 -15.48 3.95
C PHE A 149 1.42 -16.52 4.79
N SER A 150 0.31 -17.06 4.31
CA SER A 150 -0.49 -18.08 5.00
C SER A 150 0.27 -19.36 5.32
N LYS A 151 1.25 -19.73 4.49
CA LYS A 151 2.11 -20.91 4.69
C LYS A 151 3.13 -20.74 5.83
N GLN A 152 3.36 -19.50 6.29
CA GLN A 152 4.43 -19.17 7.24
C GLN A 152 3.90 -18.78 8.63
N VAL A 153 2.59 -18.74 8.80
CA VAL A 153 1.93 -18.23 10.01
C VAL A 153 1.01 -19.28 10.60
N GLU A 154 1.04 -19.43 11.92
CA GLU A 154 0.10 -20.26 12.66
C GLU A 154 -1.36 -19.91 12.35
N HIS A 155 -2.21 -20.93 12.20
CA HIS A 155 -3.57 -20.79 11.71
C HIS A 155 -4.41 -19.76 12.50
N ASP A 156 -4.46 -19.88 13.84
CA ASP A 156 -5.22 -18.95 14.69
C ASP A 156 -4.69 -17.50 14.59
N HIS A 157 -3.38 -17.36 14.40
CA HIS A 157 -2.79 -16.04 14.19
C HIS A 157 -3.16 -15.46 12.84
N LEU A 158 -3.21 -16.30 11.81
CA LEU A 158 -3.63 -15.93 10.46
C LEU A 158 -5.09 -15.46 10.43
N ILE A 159 -6.01 -16.20 11.08
CA ILE A 159 -7.42 -15.79 11.24
C ILE A 159 -7.53 -14.38 11.83
N ARG A 160 -6.82 -14.12 12.93
CA ARG A 160 -6.80 -12.78 13.56
C ARG A 160 -6.23 -11.69 12.64
N ILE A 161 -5.26 -12.02 11.79
CA ILE A 161 -4.71 -11.06 10.80
C ILE A 161 -5.76 -10.73 9.75
N VAL A 162 -6.45 -11.73 9.21
CA VAL A 162 -7.52 -11.53 8.23
C VAL A 162 -8.65 -10.69 8.82
N GLN A 163 -9.14 -11.03 10.02
CA GLN A 163 -10.18 -10.26 10.71
C GLN A 163 -9.78 -8.78 10.91
N LYS A 164 -8.55 -8.53 11.36
CA LYS A 164 -8.03 -7.16 11.52
C LYS A 164 -7.87 -6.43 10.19
N THR A 165 -7.48 -7.11 9.14
CA THR A 165 -7.37 -6.55 7.79
C THR A 165 -8.75 -6.17 7.29
N TRP A 166 -9.71 -7.09 7.41
CA TRP A 166 -11.11 -6.87 7.03
C TRP A 166 -11.76 -5.72 7.78
N GLY A 167 -11.52 -5.63 9.11
CA GLY A 167 -12.05 -4.56 9.96
C GLY A 167 -11.59 -3.15 9.58
N LYS A 168 -10.50 -3.01 8.82
CA LYS A 168 -9.98 -1.72 8.34
C LYS A 168 -10.46 -1.36 6.94
N MET A 169 -10.96 -2.33 6.19
CA MET A 169 -11.38 -2.13 4.81
C MET A 169 -12.74 -1.45 4.75
N SER A 170 -12.90 -0.55 3.79
CA SER A 170 -14.20 0.03 3.44
C SER A 170 -15.17 -1.06 2.91
N PRO A 171 -16.49 -0.81 2.90
CA PRO A 171 -17.45 -1.73 2.29
C PRO A 171 -17.09 -2.06 0.84
N ARG A 172 -16.68 -1.06 0.06
CA ARG A 172 -16.29 -1.24 -1.35
C ARG A 172 -15.06 -2.15 -1.49
N ALA A 173 -14.05 -1.96 -0.67
CA ALA A 173 -12.85 -2.79 -0.70
C ALA A 173 -13.15 -4.25 -0.28
N ARG A 174 -14.07 -4.47 0.67
CA ARG A 174 -14.52 -5.81 1.06
C ARG A 174 -15.24 -6.52 -0.09
N GLU A 175 -16.13 -5.85 -0.81
CA GLU A 175 -16.77 -6.40 -2.01
C GLU A 175 -15.70 -6.86 -3.02
N LEU A 176 -14.74 -6.00 -3.34
CA LEU A 176 -13.66 -6.30 -4.26
C LEU A 176 -12.76 -7.46 -3.78
N ALA A 177 -12.54 -7.57 -2.47
CA ALA A 177 -11.76 -8.66 -1.88
C ALA A 177 -12.44 -10.03 -2.07
N LEU A 178 -13.76 -10.10 -2.03
CA LEU A 178 -14.53 -11.32 -2.28
C LEU A 178 -14.49 -11.77 -3.75
N GLU A 179 -14.20 -10.85 -4.68
CA GLU A 179 -14.04 -11.15 -6.11
C GLU A 179 -12.63 -11.68 -6.46
N LEU A 180 -11.66 -11.65 -5.52
CA LEU A 180 -10.29 -12.06 -5.77
C LEU A 180 -10.21 -13.54 -6.15
N SER A 181 -9.41 -13.83 -7.16
CA SER A 181 -9.01 -15.20 -7.48
C SER A 181 -7.97 -15.66 -6.46
N MET A 182 -8.37 -16.51 -5.54
CA MET A 182 -7.52 -17.10 -4.49
C MET A 182 -7.44 -18.62 -4.66
N SER A 183 -6.36 -19.23 -4.13
CA SER A 183 -6.33 -20.69 -3.97
C SER A 183 -7.44 -21.15 -3.02
N GLU A 184 -7.84 -22.43 -3.10
CA GLU A 184 -8.87 -22.99 -2.20
C GLU A 184 -8.49 -22.83 -0.73
N GLU A 185 -7.21 -23.05 -0.39
CA GLU A 185 -6.71 -22.93 0.98
C GLU A 185 -6.78 -21.47 1.48
N ALA A 186 -6.38 -20.51 0.65
CA ALA A 186 -6.44 -19.08 1.00
C ALA A 186 -7.89 -18.62 1.17
N ARG A 187 -8.79 -19.08 0.30
CA ARG A 187 -10.22 -18.78 0.39
C ARG A 187 -10.84 -19.35 1.66
N ALA A 188 -10.56 -20.61 1.99
CA ALA A 188 -11.07 -21.25 3.21
C ALA A 188 -10.68 -20.46 4.48
N VAL A 189 -9.44 -19.97 4.57
CA VAL A 189 -8.99 -19.14 5.69
C VAL A 189 -9.77 -17.81 5.76
N VAL A 190 -10.01 -17.17 4.62
CA VAL A 190 -10.80 -15.92 4.59
C VAL A 190 -12.24 -16.18 5.03
N GLU A 191 -12.89 -17.23 4.52
CA GLU A 191 -14.26 -17.60 4.88
C GLU A 191 -14.39 -17.94 6.38
N GLU A 192 -13.45 -18.71 6.92
CA GLU A 192 -13.41 -19.02 8.36
C GLU A 192 -13.24 -17.75 9.21
N ALA A 193 -12.33 -16.85 8.82
CA ALA A 193 -12.11 -15.61 9.53
C ALA A 193 -13.36 -14.71 9.55
N LEU A 194 -14.13 -14.70 8.48
CA LEU A 194 -15.36 -13.91 8.35
C LEU A 194 -16.56 -14.55 9.08
N SER A 195 -16.59 -15.88 9.21
CA SER A 195 -17.65 -16.58 9.94
C SER A 195 -17.47 -16.59 11.46
N SER A 196 -16.24 -16.36 11.93
CA SER A 196 -15.87 -16.42 13.36
C SER A 196 -15.81 -15.04 14.04
N GLY A 197 -16.12 -13.94 13.33
CA GLY A 197 -15.97 -12.54 13.79
C GLY A 197 -17.34 -11.79 13.82
#